data_5317b80ea339cf65032d46717eb2df86
#
_entry.id   5317b80ea339cf65032d46717eb2df86
#
_cell.length_a   1.000
_cell.length_b   1.000
_cell.length_c   1.000
_cell.angle_alpha   90.00
_cell.angle_beta   90.00
_cell.angle_gamma   90.00
#
_symmetry.space_group_name_H-M   'P 1'
#
loop_
_entity.id
_entity.type
_entity.pdbx_description
1 polymer ?
#
loop_
_entity_poly.entity_id
_entity_poly.type
_entity_poly.pdbx_seq_one_letter_code
_entity_poly.pdbx_strand_id
1 'polypeptide(L)'
;MKVSFLYGATFTRLLRYPIKFGKNMSFRAWLKLFLFVPTSILNSLLAIPDFFYKGQRPKQLIFIVGHYRSGTTHLHNLIEAAGDLIAPTTYECAMPAHFLFTNSWLKPIISLFTPNQRLFDTMKMSVDTPQEDELAMASLCAATPYLSITFPFNDDYFKSCISLKSLPQKDIDDWKAIHS
;
A
#
# COMPACT_ATOMS: atom_id res chain seq x y z
N MET A 1 7.88 -16.73 4.33
CA MET A 1 8.19 -15.63 3.38
C MET A 1 7.59 -14.37 4.00
N LYS A 2 8.39 -13.35 4.40
CA LYS A 2 7.82 -12.11 4.96
C LYS A 2 7.09 -11.37 3.85
N VAL A 3 5.85 -10.97 4.10
CA VAL A 3 5.03 -10.18 3.18
C VAL A 3 5.81 -8.95 2.73
N SER A 4 5.82 -8.70 1.43
CA SER A 4 6.42 -7.49 0.88
C SER A 4 5.31 -6.64 0.26
N PHE A 5 5.19 -5.39 0.68
CA PHE A 5 4.22 -4.45 0.13
C PHE A 5 4.70 -3.76 -1.16
N LEU A 6 5.78 -4.27 -1.77
CA LEU A 6 6.35 -3.66 -2.97
C LEU A 6 5.75 -4.15 -4.28
N TYR A 7 4.80 -5.09 -4.24
CA TYR A 7 4.22 -5.69 -5.45
C TYR A 7 3.57 -4.66 -6.38
N GLY A 8 2.88 -3.67 -5.85
CA GLY A 8 2.23 -2.60 -6.61
C GLY A 8 3.10 -1.38 -6.90
N ALA A 9 4.36 -1.39 -6.47
CA ALA A 9 5.26 -0.25 -6.65
C ALA A 9 5.60 -0.04 -8.13
N THR A 10 5.50 1.21 -8.60
CA THR A 10 6.06 1.62 -9.90
C THR A 10 7.58 1.76 -9.81
N PHE A 11 8.26 1.75 -10.95
CA PHE A 11 9.72 1.83 -11.01
C PHE A 11 10.28 3.11 -10.37
N THR A 12 9.66 4.24 -10.64
CA THR A 12 10.04 5.52 -10.03
C THR A 12 9.87 5.52 -8.50
N ARG A 13 8.84 4.87 -7.98
CA ARG A 13 8.61 4.72 -6.55
C ARG A 13 9.61 3.74 -5.93
N LEU A 14 9.89 2.63 -6.58
CA LEU A 14 10.87 1.65 -6.12
C LEU A 14 12.28 2.23 -6.00
N LEU A 15 12.69 3.08 -6.94
CA LEU A 15 14.00 3.75 -6.91
C LEU A 15 14.18 4.73 -5.74
N ARG A 16 13.11 5.16 -5.09
CA ARG A 16 13.22 6.05 -3.91
C ARG A 16 13.92 5.37 -2.74
N TYR A 17 13.79 4.04 -2.59
CA TYR A 17 14.41 3.31 -1.48
C TYR A 17 15.94 3.32 -1.51
N PRO A 18 16.61 2.92 -2.59
CA PRO A 18 18.07 3.00 -2.62
C PRO A 18 18.58 4.43 -2.53
N ILE A 19 17.86 5.42 -3.07
CA ILE A 19 18.22 6.83 -2.94
C ILE A 19 18.15 7.28 -1.47
N LYS A 20 17.10 6.89 -0.76
CA LYS A 20 16.83 7.35 0.60
C LYS A 20 17.57 6.53 1.67
N PHE A 21 17.66 5.24 1.51
CA PHE A 21 18.12 4.30 2.54
C PHE A 21 19.34 3.47 2.12
N GLY A 22 19.88 3.68 0.92
CA GLY A 22 20.90 2.80 0.32
C GLY A 22 22.12 2.57 1.20
N LYS A 23 22.57 3.59 1.95
CA LYS A 23 23.72 3.49 2.87
C LYS A 23 23.50 2.49 4.01
N ASN A 24 22.26 2.30 4.43
CA ASN A 24 21.88 1.45 5.57
C ASN A 24 21.24 0.12 5.13
N MET A 25 21.17 -0.13 3.83
CA MET A 25 20.52 -1.33 3.31
C MET A 25 21.43 -2.54 3.39
N SER A 26 20.90 -3.64 3.94
CA SER A 26 21.58 -4.93 3.90
C SER A 26 21.60 -5.52 2.50
N PHE A 27 22.53 -6.44 2.23
CA PHE A 27 22.58 -7.18 0.96
C PHE A 27 21.24 -7.85 0.61
N ARG A 28 20.54 -8.40 1.62
CA ARG A 28 19.22 -9.02 1.42
C ARG A 28 18.15 -8.01 0.99
N ALA A 29 18.22 -6.76 1.46
CA ALA A 29 17.31 -5.69 1.05
C ALA A 29 17.58 -5.26 -0.40
N TRP A 30 18.86 -5.16 -0.80
CA TRP A 30 19.26 -4.91 -2.17
C TRP A 30 18.79 -6.01 -3.13
N LEU A 31 18.97 -7.27 -2.74
CA LEU A 31 18.48 -8.40 -3.54
C LEU A 31 16.96 -8.37 -3.72
N LYS A 32 16.21 -8.04 -2.67
CA LYS A 32 14.76 -7.87 -2.77
C LYS A 32 14.39 -6.77 -3.77
N LEU A 33 14.98 -5.58 -3.65
CA LEU A 33 14.70 -4.49 -4.58
C LEU A 33 14.99 -4.91 -6.02
N PHE A 34 16.11 -5.59 -6.27
CA PHE A 34 16.47 -6.09 -7.59
C PHE A 34 15.42 -7.06 -8.15
N LEU A 35 14.91 -7.98 -7.32
CA LEU A 35 13.85 -8.93 -7.71
C LEU A 35 12.52 -8.23 -8.05
N PHE A 36 12.25 -7.06 -7.47
CA PHE A 36 11.05 -6.28 -7.78
C PHE A 36 11.19 -5.33 -8.99
N VAL A 37 12.38 -5.18 -9.56
CA VAL A 37 12.59 -4.31 -10.73
C VAL A 37 11.70 -4.70 -11.91
N PRO A 38 11.63 -5.96 -12.36
CA PRO A 38 10.80 -6.35 -13.50
C PRO A 38 9.31 -6.05 -13.27
N THR A 39 8.79 -6.40 -12.08
CA THR A 39 7.39 -6.13 -11.73
C THR A 39 7.11 -4.64 -11.63
N SER A 40 8.04 -3.85 -11.12
CA SER A 40 7.88 -2.39 -11.01
C SER A 40 7.90 -1.67 -12.37
N ILE A 41 8.66 -2.18 -13.33
CA ILE A 41 8.62 -1.69 -14.72
C ILE A 41 7.25 -2.02 -15.33
N LEU A 42 6.79 -3.26 -15.17
CA LEU A 42 5.46 -3.65 -15.64
C LEU A 42 4.36 -2.79 -15.02
N ASN A 43 4.38 -2.58 -13.69
CA ASN A 43 3.43 -1.71 -13.02
C ASN A 43 3.46 -0.27 -13.56
N SER A 44 4.64 0.24 -13.92
CA SER A 44 4.77 1.56 -14.52
C SER A 44 4.10 1.66 -15.89
N LEU A 45 4.22 0.62 -16.71
CA LEU A 45 3.55 0.55 -18.01
C LEU A 45 2.03 0.42 -17.86
N LEU A 46 1.57 -0.41 -16.93
CA LEU A 46 0.16 -0.61 -16.64
C LEU A 46 -0.50 0.65 -16.01
N ALA A 47 0.28 1.52 -15.40
CA ALA A 47 -0.21 2.77 -14.81
C ALA A 47 -0.49 3.88 -15.85
N ILE A 48 -0.02 3.73 -17.09
CA ILE A 48 -0.19 4.76 -18.13
C ILE A 48 -1.67 5.07 -18.41
N PRO A 49 -2.58 4.10 -18.58
CA PRO A 49 -4.00 4.38 -18.77
C PRO A 49 -4.62 5.11 -17.57
N ASP A 50 -4.31 4.69 -16.35
CA ASP A 50 -4.87 5.25 -15.12
C ASP A 50 -4.43 6.73 -14.91
N PHE A 51 -3.26 7.11 -15.41
CA PHE A 51 -2.78 8.50 -15.36
C PHE A 51 -3.71 9.48 -16.08
N PHE A 52 -4.41 9.05 -17.13
CA PHE A 52 -5.36 9.88 -17.86
C PHE A 52 -6.76 9.88 -17.24
N TYR A 53 -7.00 9.04 -16.26
CA TYR A 53 -8.30 8.95 -15.59
C TYR A 53 -8.41 10.02 -14.51
N LYS A 54 -9.42 10.88 -14.62
CA LYS A 54 -9.74 11.89 -13.61
C LYS A 54 -10.84 11.34 -12.70
N GLY A 55 -10.45 10.83 -11.55
CA GLY A 55 -11.38 10.43 -10.50
C GLY A 55 -12.15 11.61 -9.91
N GLN A 56 -13.29 11.33 -9.32
CA GLN A 56 -14.01 12.33 -8.52
C GLN A 56 -13.54 12.20 -7.06
N ARG A 57 -13.32 13.34 -6.43
CA ARG A 57 -13.01 13.35 -4.98
C ARG A 57 -14.26 12.97 -4.20
N PRO A 58 -14.14 12.15 -3.16
CA PRO A 58 -15.26 11.83 -2.29
C PRO A 58 -15.76 13.10 -1.60
N LYS A 59 -17.09 13.23 -1.49
CA LYS A 59 -17.71 14.38 -0.82
C LYS A 59 -17.50 14.36 0.69
N GLN A 60 -17.34 13.18 1.25
CA GLN A 60 -17.16 12.95 2.68
C GLN A 60 -16.14 11.83 2.89
N LEU A 61 -15.26 12.01 3.86
CA LEU A 61 -14.30 11.01 4.30
C LEU A 61 -14.58 10.65 5.75
N ILE A 62 -14.56 9.37 6.07
CA ILE A 62 -14.66 8.85 7.43
C ILE A 62 -13.36 8.13 7.75
N PHE A 63 -12.67 8.59 8.80
CA PHE A 63 -11.45 7.97 9.28
C PHE A 63 -11.77 7.13 10.53
N ILE A 64 -11.39 5.84 10.48
CA ILE A 64 -11.46 4.94 11.62
C ILE A 64 -10.08 4.93 12.29
N VAL A 65 -9.97 5.62 13.42
CA VAL A 65 -8.72 5.73 14.16
C VAL A 65 -8.82 4.94 15.45
N GLY A 66 -7.85 4.09 15.70
CA GLY A 66 -7.83 3.27 16.92
C GLY A 66 -6.43 2.72 17.23
N HIS A 67 -6.28 2.24 18.46
CA HIS A 67 -5.06 1.55 18.87
C HIS A 67 -4.91 0.23 18.08
N TYR A 68 -3.68 -0.19 17.86
CA TYR A 68 -3.37 -1.49 17.24
C TYR A 68 -4.14 -2.63 17.92
N ARG A 69 -4.82 -3.49 17.13
CA ARG A 69 -5.68 -4.62 17.56
C ARG A 69 -6.89 -4.22 18.44
N SER A 70 -7.42 -3.04 18.28
CA SER A 70 -8.64 -2.57 18.97
C SER A 70 -9.94 -2.89 18.22
N GLY A 71 -9.87 -3.62 17.10
CA GLY A 71 -11.05 -3.99 16.31
C GLY A 71 -11.39 -3.02 15.18
N THR A 72 -10.51 -2.10 14.83
CA THR A 72 -10.70 -1.14 13.71
C THR A 72 -11.04 -1.83 12.40
N THR A 73 -10.38 -2.94 12.06
CA THR A 73 -10.69 -3.74 10.86
C THR A 73 -12.10 -4.34 10.91
N HIS A 74 -12.55 -4.81 12.08
CA HIS A 74 -13.90 -5.33 12.22
C HIS A 74 -14.96 -4.25 12.06
N LEU A 75 -14.73 -3.08 12.66
CA LEU A 75 -15.60 -1.91 12.50
C LEU A 75 -15.64 -1.46 11.04
N HIS A 76 -14.49 -1.42 10.36
CA HIS A 76 -14.40 -1.09 8.94
C HIS A 76 -15.27 -2.02 8.08
N ASN A 77 -15.16 -3.34 8.29
CA ASN A 77 -15.97 -4.33 7.57
C ASN A 77 -17.48 -4.20 7.88
N LEU A 78 -17.85 -3.84 9.11
CA LEU A 78 -19.25 -3.63 9.47
C LEU A 78 -19.83 -2.38 8.77
N ILE A 79 -19.07 -1.31 8.72
CA ILE A 79 -19.49 -0.06 8.06
C ILE A 79 -19.64 -0.29 6.55
N GLU A 80 -18.70 -0.99 5.94
CA GLU A 80 -18.77 -1.34 4.52
C GLU A 80 -19.97 -2.27 4.22
N ALA A 81 -20.20 -3.26 5.07
CA ALA A 81 -21.33 -4.18 4.94
C ALA A 81 -22.70 -3.49 5.10
N ALA A 82 -22.77 -2.34 5.77
CA ALA A 82 -23.97 -1.52 5.83
C ALA A 82 -24.35 -0.87 4.48
N GLY A 83 -23.41 -0.82 3.52
CA GLY A 83 -23.67 -0.45 2.13
C GLY A 83 -23.71 1.05 1.83
N ASP A 84 -23.52 1.91 2.83
CA ASP A 84 -23.61 3.37 2.68
C ASP A 84 -22.28 4.04 2.32
N LEU A 85 -21.17 3.30 2.48
CA LEU A 85 -19.81 3.80 2.31
C LEU A 85 -18.97 2.87 1.43
N ILE A 86 -18.04 3.48 0.70
CA ILE A 86 -17.08 2.76 -0.14
C ILE A 86 -15.71 2.80 0.54
N ALA A 87 -15.06 1.66 0.65
CA ALA A 87 -13.72 1.52 1.16
C ALA A 87 -12.79 0.96 0.06
N PRO A 88 -11.50 1.29 0.08
CA PRO A 88 -10.56 0.69 -0.85
C PRO A 88 -10.44 -0.82 -0.60
N THR A 89 -10.46 -1.59 -1.66
CA THR A 89 -10.34 -3.05 -1.60
C THR A 89 -8.89 -3.51 -1.46
N THR A 90 -8.70 -4.76 -1.08
CA THR A 90 -7.36 -5.39 -1.01
C THR A 90 -6.62 -5.28 -2.36
N TYR A 91 -7.34 -5.45 -3.48
CA TYR A 91 -6.75 -5.32 -4.81
C TYR A 91 -6.30 -3.89 -5.10
N GLU A 92 -7.13 -2.90 -4.84
CA GLU A 92 -6.82 -1.48 -5.04
C GLU A 92 -5.64 -1.04 -4.19
N CYS A 93 -5.60 -1.45 -2.92
CA CYS A 93 -4.47 -1.18 -2.04
C CYS A 93 -3.17 -1.89 -2.47
N ALA A 94 -3.27 -3.11 -3.03
CA ALA A 94 -2.10 -3.85 -3.50
C ALA A 94 -1.55 -3.30 -4.82
N MET A 95 -2.41 -2.78 -5.70
CA MET A 95 -2.09 -2.31 -7.05
C MET A 95 -2.53 -0.85 -7.29
N PRO A 96 -2.17 0.10 -6.40
CA PRO A 96 -2.76 1.44 -6.40
C PRO A 96 -2.43 2.28 -7.62
N ALA A 97 -1.39 1.92 -8.38
CA ALA A 97 -0.95 2.67 -9.55
C ALA A 97 -1.74 2.38 -10.83
N HIS A 98 -2.45 1.24 -10.91
CA HIS A 98 -3.07 0.78 -12.15
C HIS A 98 -4.36 -0.03 -11.95
N PHE A 99 -4.97 0.03 -10.77
CA PHE A 99 -6.14 -0.80 -10.45
C PHE A 99 -7.34 -0.51 -11.36
N LEU A 100 -7.54 0.72 -11.81
CA LEU A 100 -8.66 1.08 -12.70
C LEU A 100 -8.58 0.31 -14.03
N PHE A 101 -7.43 0.33 -14.67
CA PHE A 101 -7.21 -0.35 -15.94
C PHE A 101 -7.21 -1.88 -15.80
N THR A 102 -6.66 -2.39 -14.70
CA THR A 102 -6.41 -3.83 -14.53
C THR A 102 -7.51 -4.57 -13.77
N ASN A 103 -8.50 -3.87 -13.22
CA ASN A 103 -9.56 -4.46 -12.40
C ASN A 103 -10.33 -5.58 -13.11
N SER A 104 -10.60 -5.44 -14.41
CA SER A 104 -11.41 -6.39 -15.17
C SER A 104 -10.71 -7.71 -15.51
N TRP A 105 -9.39 -7.70 -15.69
CA TRP A 105 -8.64 -8.86 -16.19
C TRP A 105 -7.56 -9.38 -15.25
N LEU A 106 -6.84 -8.51 -14.53
CA LEU A 106 -5.77 -8.91 -13.62
C LEU A 106 -6.30 -9.31 -12.23
N LYS A 107 -7.33 -8.60 -11.73
CA LYS A 107 -7.93 -8.90 -10.42
C LYS A 107 -8.44 -10.34 -10.30
N PRO A 108 -9.16 -10.93 -11.28
CA PRO A 108 -9.54 -12.34 -11.25
C PRO A 108 -8.33 -13.29 -11.18
N ILE A 109 -7.24 -12.96 -11.87
CA ILE A 109 -6.02 -13.76 -11.85
C ILE A 109 -5.38 -13.70 -10.45
N ILE A 110 -5.25 -12.51 -9.86
CA ILE A 110 -4.70 -12.34 -8.52
C ILE A 110 -5.56 -13.04 -7.46
N SER A 111 -6.88 -13.08 -7.63
CA SER A 111 -7.78 -13.75 -6.70
C SER A 111 -7.46 -15.25 -6.52
N LEU A 112 -6.96 -15.92 -7.56
CA LEU A 112 -6.55 -17.33 -7.51
C LEU A 112 -5.35 -17.58 -6.58
N PHE A 113 -4.52 -16.55 -6.38
CA PHE A 113 -3.32 -16.61 -5.54
C PHE A 113 -3.49 -15.91 -4.20
N THR A 114 -4.62 -15.26 -3.98
CA THR A 114 -4.90 -14.55 -2.72
C THR A 114 -5.27 -15.56 -1.64
N PRO A 115 -4.60 -15.55 -0.48
CA PRO A 115 -4.96 -16.43 0.63
C PRO A 115 -6.39 -16.17 1.12
N ASN A 116 -7.13 -17.22 1.47
CA ASN A 116 -8.50 -17.09 1.98
C ASN A 116 -8.57 -16.53 3.41
N GLN A 117 -7.45 -16.42 4.10
CA GLN A 117 -7.36 -15.91 5.47
C GLN A 117 -6.16 -14.99 5.62
N ARG A 118 -6.29 -13.98 6.49
CA ARG A 118 -5.21 -13.06 6.82
C ARG A 118 -4.12 -13.78 7.63
N LEU A 119 -2.87 -13.37 7.46
CA LEU A 119 -1.72 -13.98 8.14
C LEU A 119 -1.70 -13.78 9.66
N PHE A 120 -2.42 -12.78 10.17
CA PHE A 120 -2.34 -12.36 11.57
C PHE A 120 -3.62 -12.64 12.37
N ASP A 121 -4.68 -13.09 11.71
CA ASP A 121 -5.96 -13.42 12.33
C ASP A 121 -6.75 -14.41 11.47
N THR A 122 -7.91 -14.86 11.98
CA THR A 122 -8.79 -15.80 11.28
C THR A 122 -9.81 -15.15 10.35
N MET A 123 -9.70 -13.84 10.11
CA MET A 123 -10.62 -13.12 9.23
C MET A 123 -10.44 -13.56 7.79
N LYS A 124 -11.57 -13.73 7.10
CA LYS A 124 -11.56 -14.02 5.67
C LYS A 124 -10.90 -12.87 4.90
N MET A 125 -10.11 -13.24 3.90
CA MET A 125 -9.44 -12.32 3.01
C MET A 125 -9.79 -12.67 1.57
N SER A 126 -10.08 -11.67 0.76
CA SER A 126 -10.23 -11.77 -0.68
C SER A 126 -9.70 -10.49 -1.33
N VAL A 127 -9.63 -10.47 -2.64
CA VAL A 127 -9.27 -9.26 -3.40
C VAL A 127 -10.29 -8.12 -3.23
N ASP A 128 -11.53 -8.45 -2.88
CA ASP A 128 -12.65 -7.51 -2.68
C ASP A 128 -12.84 -7.07 -1.23
N THR A 129 -12.12 -7.68 -0.28
CA THR A 129 -12.24 -7.32 1.13
C THR A 129 -11.71 -5.89 1.36
N PRO A 130 -12.42 -5.05 2.14
CA PRO A 130 -11.96 -3.74 2.53
C PRO A 130 -10.57 -3.80 3.17
N GLN A 131 -9.75 -2.82 2.87
CA GLN A 131 -8.37 -2.77 3.34
C GLN A 131 -7.99 -1.37 3.82
N GLU A 132 -6.96 -1.31 4.65
CA GLU A 132 -6.40 -0.07 5.16
C GLU A 132 -5.63 0.65 4.04
N ASP A 133 -5.85 1.94 3.88
CA ASP A 133 -5.17 2.81 2.91
C ASP A 133 -3.64 2.85 3.12
N GLU A 134 -3.17 2.65 4.35
CA GLU A 134 -1.75 2.47 4.68
C GLU A 134 -1.07 1.36 3.85
N LEU A 135 -1.83 0.36 3.41
CA LEU A 135 -1.32 -0.68 2.52
C LEU A 135 -1.02 -0.14 1.12
N ALA A 136 -1.90 0.70 0.60
CA ALA A 136 -1.67 1.42 -0.66
C ALA A 136 -0.47 2.36 -0.55
N MET A 137 -0.35 3.08 0.57
CA MET A 137 0.78 3.95 0.86
C MET A 137 2.11 3.17 0.86
N ALA A 138 2.13 1.97 1.45
CA ALA A 138 3.30 1.10 1.42
C ALA A 138 3.64 0.65 -0.01
N SER A 139 2.66 0.30 -0.82
CA SER A 139 2.84 -0.09 -2.23
C SER A 139 3.33 1.07 -3.09
N LEU A 140 2.90 2.29 -2.78
CA LEU A 140 3.37 3.52 -3.44
C LEU A 140 4.72 4.03 -2.90
N CYS A 141 5.35 3.32 -1.98
CA CYS A 141 6.60 3.72 -1.35
C CYS A 141 6.53 5.09 -0.65
N ALA A 142 5.40 5.41 -0.07
CA ALA A 142 5.20 6.60 0.74
C ALA A 142 5.69 6.42 2.18
N ALA A 143 5.70 7.49 2.95
CA ALA A 143 6.06 7.45 4.35
C ALA A 143 4.98 6.72 5.17
N THR A 144 5.22 5.47 5.50
CA THR A 144 4.30 4.63 6.30
C THR A 144 5.08 3.67 7.19
N PRO A 145 4.60 3.37 8.41
CA PRO A 145 5.23 2.40 9.30
C PRO A 145 5.20 0.97 8.74
N TYR A 146 4.29 0.62 7.84
CA TYR A 146 4.22 -0.71 7.22
C TYR A 146 5.46 -1.09 6.41
N LEU A 147 6.23 -0.13 5.95
CA LEU A 147 7.48 -0.40 5.26
C LEU A 147 8.56 -1.01 6.16
N SER A 148 8.46 -0.87 7.49
CA SER A 148 9.34 -1.55 8.45
C SER A 148 9.28 -3.08 8.32
N ILE A 149 8.14 -3.63 7.88
CA ILE A 149 7.98 -5.07 7.64
C ILE A 149 8.86 -5.54 6.48
N THR A 150 9.01 -4.70 5.46
CA THR A 150 9.86 -4.99 4.29
C THR A 150 11.32 -4.61 4.52
N PHE A 151 11.57 -3.51 5.23
CA PHE A 151 12.89 -2.91 5.49
C PHE A 151 13.13 -2.65 6.98
N PRO A 152 13.38 -3.68 7.81
CA PRO A 152 13.46 -3.56 9.26
C PRO A 152 14.76 -2.91 9.80
N PHE A 153 15.48 -2.15 9.00
CA PHE A 153 16.79 -1.57 9.34
C PHE A 153 16.76 -0.05 9.58
N ASN A 154 15.59 0.60 9.48
CA ASN A 154 15.41 2.04 9.71
C ASN A 154 14.24 2.31 10.68
N ASP A 155 14.30 1.68 11.83
CA ASP A 155 13.23 1.69 12.84
C ASP A 155 12.80 3.10 13.24
N ASP A 156 13.77 4.01 13.46
CA ASP A 156 13.47 5.38 13.89
C ASP A 156 12.73 6.19 12.82
N TYR A 157 13.09 6.00 11.55
CA TYR A 157 12.36 6.63 10.46
C TYR A 157 10.91 6.13 10.40
N PHE A 158 10.72 4.82 10.48
CA PHE A 158 9.37 4.24 10.40
C PHE A 158 8.51 4.53 11.63
N LYS A 159 9.11 4.66 12.82
CA LYS A 159 8.43 5.19 14.01
C LYS A 159 7.97 6.63 13.81
N SER A 160 8.80 7.45 13.17
CA SER A 160 8.45 8.84 12.84
C SER A 160 7.29 8.93 11.86
N CYS A 161 7.06 7.91 11.01
CA CYS A 161 5.90 7.85 10.12
C CYS A 161 4.55 7.78 10.86
N ILE A 162 4.52 7.27 12.09
CA ILE A 162 3.28 7.19 12.89
C ILE A 162 2.74 8.57 13.26
N SER A 163 3.63 9.51 13.60
CA SER A 163 3.23 10.86 14.04
C SER A 163 3.42 11.95 13.01
N LEU A 164 4.18 11.67 11.94
CA LEU A 164 4.65 12.59 10.90
C LEU A 164 5.50 13.77 11.40
N LYS A 165 5.64 13.95 12.71
CA LYS A 165 6.26 15.15 13.33
C LYS A 165 7.77 15.28 13.08
N SER A 166 8.47 14.18 12.93
CA SER A 166 9.94 14.15 12.78
C SER A 166 10.38 13.79 11.37
N LEU A 167 9.44 13.73 10.42
CA LEU A 167 9.75 13.45 9.02
C LEU A 167 10.28 14.69 8.30
N PRO A 168 11.17 14.52 7.30
CA PRO A 168 11.51 15.58 6.38
C PRO A 168 10.26 16.15 5.69
N GLN A 169 10.20 17.47 5.49
CA GLN A 169 9.05 18.14 4.89
C GLN A 169 8.68 17.52 3.53
N LYS A 170 9.66 17.16 2.72
CA LYS A 170 9.47 16.48 1.43
C LYS A 170 8.68 15.18 1.56
N ASP A 171 8.88 14.40 2.62
CA ASP A 171 8.16 13.14 2.84
C ASP A 171 6.71 13.39 3.27
N ILE A 172 6.49 14.45 4.04
CA ILE A 172 5.14 14.91 4.42
C ILE A 172 4.38 15.40 3.20
N ASP A 173 5.02 16.17 2.33
CA ASP A 173 4.39 16.71 1.11
C ASP A 173 4.08 15.57 0.12
N ASP A 174 4.97 14.60 -0.03
CA ASP A 174 4.72 13.41 -0.85
C ASP A 174 3.57 12.56 -0.27
N TRP A 175 3.53 12.40 1.06
CA TRP A 175 2.44 11.71 1.74
C TRP A 175 1.08 12.39 1.49
N LYS A 176 1.02 13.72 1.64
CA LYS A 176 -0.19 14.51 1.35
C LYS A 176 -0.61 14.40 -0.12
N ALA A 177 0.34 14.47 -1.06
CA ALA A 177 0.07 14.38 -2.48
C ALA A 177 -0.49 13.01 -2.92
N ILE A 178 -0.15 11.94 -2.19
CA ILE A 178 -0.68 10.60 -2.45
C ILE A 178 -2.08 10.44 -1.85
N HIS A 179 -2.34 11.11 -0.72
CA HIS A 179 -3.62 11.02 0.01
C HIS A 179 -4.71 11.97 -0.55
N SER A 180 -4.34 12.91 -1.40
CA SER A 180 -5.25 13.92 -1.99
C SER A 180 -5.82 13.49 -3.34
#